data_80d6e0a255fe5a80cdb9b4a79702b853
#
_entry.id   80d6e0a255fe5a80cdb9b4a79702b853
#
_cell.length_a   1.000
_cell.length_b   1.000
_cell.length_c   1.000
_cell.angle_alpha   90.00
_cell.angle_beta   90.00
_cell.angle_gamma   90.00
#
_symmetry.space_group_name_H-M   'P 1'
#
loop_
_entity.id
_entity.type
_entity.pdbx_description
1 polymer ?
#
loop_
_entity_poly.entity_id
_entity_poly.type
_entity_poly.pdbx_seq_one_letter_code
_entity_poly.pdbx_strand_id
1 'polypeptide(L)'
;MATYTVRPAKETPGGYRCLSDCDQVKPVSHAPVIYFYPPVNMSLESATKTLRHSLSGALVIFYPLAGRLHWIGGGRLELDCNALGALLIAVESEAKIDDFGDFRPTQEIRALIPSVDYNKPIHEQPLLLVQVTKFSCGDISLGLGTSHIMTDGLSALPFI
;
A
#
# COMPACT_ATOMS: atom_id res chain seq x y z
N MET A 1 13.03 11.71 0.26
CA MET A 1 11.71 11.03 0.15
C MET A 1 11.08 11.41 -1.19
N ALA A 2 10.59 10.43 -1.95
CA ALA A 2 9.88 10.64 -3.22
C ALA A 2 8.57 9.84 -3.22
N THR A 3 7.53 10.37 -3.85
CA THR A 3 6.19 9.76 -3.88
C THR A 3 5.71 9.62 -5.31
N TYR A 4 5.13 8.46 -5.63
CA TYR A 4 4.67 8.10 -6.96
C TYR A 4 3.26 7.51 -6.90
N THR A 5 2.42 7.86 -7.87
CA THR A 5 1.18 7.14 -8.13
C THR A 5 1.46 6.06 -9.17
N VAL A 6 1.21 4.80 -8.82
CA VAL A 6 1.41 3.65 -9.71
C VAL A 6 0.05 3.15 -10.17
N ARG A 7 -0.19 3.23 -11.47
CA ARG A 7 -1.41 2.75 -12.11
C ARG A 7 -1.20 1.37 -12.72
N PRO A 8 -2.28 0.60 -12.97
CA PRO A 8 -2.19 -0.65 -13.71
C PRO A 8 -1.47 -0.48 -15.06
N ALA A 9 -0.63 -1.46 -15.42
CA ALA A 9 0.16 -1.44 -16.66
C ALA A 9 -0.68 -1.56 -17.93
N LYS A 10 -1.95 -1.99 -17.81
CA LYS A 10 -2.92 -2.16 -18.91
C LYS A 10 -4.29 -1.69 -18.44
N GLU A 11 -5.20 -1.51 -19.39
CA GLU A 11 -6.60 -1.29 -19.09
C GLU A 11 -7.17 -2.41 -18.22
N THR A 12 -7.96 -2.04 -17.23
CA THR A 12 -8.58 -2.94 -16.27
C THR A 12 -10.09 -2.75 -16.28
N PRO A 13 -10.87 -3.75 -15.83
CA PRO A 13 -12.31 -3.61 -15.70
C PRO A 13 -12.66 -2.39 -14.84
N GLY A 14 -13.47 -1.49 -15.39
CA GLY A 14 -13.96 -0.30 -14.70
C GLY A 14 -15.34 -0.49 -14.09
N GLY A 15 -15.90 0.61 -13.58
CA GLY A 15 -17.24 0.68 -13.02
C GLY A 15 -17.31 0.39 -11.53
N TYR A 16 -18.53 0.47 -11.01
CA TYR A 16 -18.81 0.32 -9.59
C TYR A 16 -19.03 -1.14 -9.20
N ARG A 17 -18.58 -1.50 -8.00
CA ARG A 17 -18.76 -2.82 -7.43
C ARG A 17 -19.33 -2.74 -6.04
N CYS A 18 -20.45 -3.41 -5.82
CA CYS A 18 -21.04 -3.55 -4.50
C CYS A 18 -20.08 -4.34 -3.59
N LEU A 19 -19.93 -3.86 -2.37
CA LEU A 19 -19.25 -4.57 -1.30
C LEU A 19 -20.23 -5.46 -0.56
N SER A 20 -19.76 -6.61 -0.07
CA SER A 20 -20.57 -7.51 0.75
C SER A 20 -20.95 -6.86 2.08
N ASP A 21 -21.97 -7.37 2.76
CA ASP A 21 -22.34 -6.90 4.09
C ASP A 21 -21.21 -7.10 5.11
N CYS A 22 -20.40 -8.16 4.94
CA CYS A 22 -19.21 -8.39 5.75
C CYS A 22 -18.14 -7.29 5.54
N ASP A 23 -17.99 -6.78 4.32
CA ASP A 23 -17.04 -5.70 4.03
C ASP A 23 -17.54 -4.35 4.56
N GLN A 24 -18.87 -4.15 4.59
CA GLN A 24 -19.48 -2.92 5.09
C GLN A 24 -19.26 -2.67 6.60
N VAL A 25 -19.03 -3.73 7.39
CA VAL A 25 -18.82 -3.62 8.84
C VAL A 25 -17.35 -3.52 9.23
N LYS A 26 -16.43 -3.67 8.28
CA LYS A 26 -14.99 -3.52 8.53
C LYS A 26 -14.62 -2.06 8.80
N PRO A 27 -13.58 -1.82 9.60
CA PRO A 27 -13.13 -0.46 9.87
C PRO A 27 -12.57 0.20 8.60
N VAL A 28 -12.86 1.49 8.43
CA VAL A 28 -12.25 2.33 7.39
C VAL A 28 -10.81 2.65 7.82
N SER A 29 -9.94 1.68 7.68
CA SER A 29 -8.52 1.75 8.07
C SER A 29 -7.67 0.90 7.14
N HIS A 30 -6.35 0.97 7.31
CA HIS A 30 -5.41 0.17 6.54
C HIS A 30 -4.65 -0.79 7.46
N ALA A 31 -4.57 -2.05 7.05
CA ALA A 31 -3.75 -3.07 7.71
C ALA A 31 -2.28 -2.86 7.36
N PRO A 32 -1.40 -2.65 8.34
CA PRO A 32 0.01 -2.50 8.09
C PRO A 32 0.72 -3.86 8.06
N VAL A 33 1.67 -4.01 7.13
CA VAL A 33 2.63 -5.13 7.11
C VAL A 33 4.00 -4.57 6.75
N ILE A 34 5.07 -5.11 7.34
CA ILE A 34 6.45 -4.75 7.00
C ILE A 34 7.23 -6.02 6.69
N TYR A 35 7.96 -6.00 5.60
CA TYR A 35 8.95 -7.00 5.22
C TYR A 35 10.32 -6.41 5.29
N PHE A 36 11.29 -7.16 5.83
CA PHE A 36 12.68 -6.79 5.86
C PHE A 36 13.48 -7.71 4.95
N TYR A 37 14.35 -7.13 4.16
CA TYR A 37 15.21 -7.83 3.23
C TYR A 37 16.68 -7.53 3.53
N PRO A 38 17.56 -8.55 3.46
CA PRO A 38 18.98 -8.35 3.67
C PRO A 38 19.56 -7.38 2.64
N PRO A 39 20.81 -6.90 2.86
CA PRO A 39 21.44 -5.92 2.00
C PRO A 39 21.41 -6.36 0.54
N VAL A 40 20.96 -5.47 -0.33
CA VAL A 40 20.99 -5.67 -1.77
C VAL A 40 21.92 -4.64 -2.40
N ASN A 41 22.76 -5.08 -3.32
CA ASN A 41 23.65 -4.18 -4.08
C ASN A 41 22.86 -3.44 -5.17
N MET A 42 21.90 -2.62 -4.71
CA MET A 42 20.96 -1.87 -5.55
C MET A 42 20.75 -0.47 -4.96
N SER A 43 20.72 0.55 -5.80
CA SER A 43 20.36 1.90 -5.36
C SER A 43 18.86 1.96 -5.03
N LEU A 44 18.46 2.93 -4.18
CA LEU A 44 17.03 3.17 -3.91
C LEU A 44 16.26 3.50 -5.19
N GLU A 45 16.89 4.24 -6.13
CA GLU A 45 16.28 4.55 -7.42
C GLU A 45 15.99 3.29 -8.23
N SER A 46 16.95 2.37 -8.34
CA SER A 46 16.77 1.08 -9.02
C SER A 46 15.68 0.23 -8.37
N ALA A 47 15.68 0.11 -7.04
CA ALA A 47 14.67 -0.60 -6.28
C ALA A 47 13.27 0.00 -6.52
N THR A 48 13.17 1.32 -6.46
CA THR A 48 11.92 2.07 -6.72
C THR A 48 11.41 1.83 -8.13
N LYS A 49 12.29 1.87 -9.14
CA LYS A 49 11.93 1.61 -10.54
C LYS A 49 11.40 0.18 -10.72
N THR A 50 12.07 -0.80 -10.14
CA THR A 50 11.66 -2.21 -10.18
C THR A 50 10.29 -2.40 -9.50
N LEU A 51 10.11 -1.84 -8.30
CA LEU A 51 8.84 -1.90 -7.57
C LEU A 51 7.70 -1.22 -8.34
N ARG A 52 7.93 -0.06 -8.96
CA ARG A 52 6.92 0.61 -9.80
C ARG A 52 6.47 -0.29 -10.95
N HIS A 53 7.41 -0.94 -11.62
CA HIS A 53 7.11 -1.84 -12.72
C HIS A 53 6.33 -3.07 -12.24
N SER A 54 6.79 -3.75 -11.21
CA SER A 54 6.13 -4.93 -10.64
C SER A 54 4.75 -4.61 -10.09
N LEU A 55 4.61 -3.52 -9.33
CA LEU A 55 3.34 -3.07 -8.78
C LEU A 55 2.34 -2.71 -9.89
N SER A 56 2.79 -2.04 -10.94
CA SER A 56 1.96 -1.71 -12.11
C SER A 56 1.43 -2.97 -12.81
N GLY A 57 2.25 -4.01 -12.90
CA GLY A 57 1.85 -5.33 -13.39
C GLY A 57 0.87 -6.05 -12.47
N ALA A 58 1.14 -6.07 -11.17
CA ALA A 58 0.28 -6.69 -10.15
C ALA A 58 -1.12 -6.03 -10.11
N LEU A 59 -1.18 -4.71 -10.27
CA LEU A 59 -2.45 -3.97 -10.30
C LEU A 59 -3.32 -4.27 -11.53
N VAL A 60 -2.83 -4.96 -12.54
CA VAL A 60 -3.69 -5.48 -13.62
C VAL A 60 -4.54 -6.64 -13.13
N ILE A 61 -3.97 -7.52 -12.30
CA ILE A 61 -4.65 -8.68 -11.73
C ILE A 61 -5.50 -8.25 -10.53
N PHE A 62 -4.90 -7.47 -9.64
CA PHE A 62 -5.53 -6.96 -8.42
C PHE A 62 -6.09 -5.54 -8.62
N TYR A 63 -6.72 -5.29 -9.78
CA TYR A 63 -7.20 -3.96 -10.17
C TYR A 63 -8.14 -3.28 -9.17
N PRO A 64 -8.91 -3.99 -8.33
CA PRO A 64 -9.71 -3.34 -7.29
C PRO A 64 -8.87 -2.50 -6.33
N LEU A 65 -7.62 -2.89 -6.04
CA LEU A 65 -6.71 -2.13 -5.18
C LEU A 65 -6.20 -0.83 -5.81
N ALA A 66 -6.37 -0.66 -7.13
CA ALA A 66 -6.11 0.59 -7.84
C ALA A 66 -7.33 1.53 -7.86
N GLY A 67 -8.46 1.11 -7.31
CA GLY A 67 -9.70 1.88 -7.23
C GLY A 67 -9.77 2.84 -6.05
N ARG A 68 -11.00 3.29 -5.79
CA ARG A 68 -11.32 4.13 -4.62
C ARG A 68 -12.67 3.71 -4.05
N LEU A 69 -12.84 3.95 -2.75
CA LEU A 69 -14.13 3.78 -2.08
C LEU A 69 -14.91 5.09 -2.14
N HIS A 70 -16.22 5.00 -2.17
CA HIS A 70 -17.08 6.16 -1.95
C HIS A 70 -18.39 5.77 -1.23
N TRP A 71 -18.97 6.75 -0.56
CA TRP A 71 -20.24 6.60 0.13
C TRP A 71 -21.39 6.65 -0.85
N ILE A 72 -22.32 5.69 -0.70
CA ILE A 72 -23.62 5.67 -1.38
C ILE A 72 -24.74 5.83 -0.36
N GLY A 73 -25.96 5.95 -0.82
CA GLY A 73 -27.12 6.11 0.05
C GLY A 73 -27.23 5.02 1.13
N GLY A 74 -27.78 5.37 2.29
CA GLY A 74 -27.94 4.44 3.41
C GLY A 74 -26.67 4.17 4.23
N GLY A 75 -25.62 4.99 4.07
CA GLY A 75 -24.38 4.85 4.82
C GLY A 75 -23.53 3.66 4.37
N ARG A 76 -23.73 3.16 3.16
CA ARG A 76 -22.98 2.06 2.56
C ARG A 76 -21.83 2.58 1.69
N LEU A 77 -20.82 1.74 1.56
CA LEU A 77 -19.68 1.97 0.67
C LEU A 77 -19.82 1.11 -0.59
N GLU A 78 -19.32 1.65 -1.68
CA GLU A 78 -19.05 0.86 -2.89
C GLU A 78 -17.64 1.16 -3.41
N LEU A 79 -17.12 0.26 -4.22
CA LEU A 79 -15.81 0.37 -4.85
C LEU A 79 -15.98 0.94 -6.27
N ASP A 80 -15.30 2.02 -6.56
CA ASP A 80 -15.12 2.55 -7.91
C ASP A 80 -13.78 2.02 -8.48
N CYS A 81 -13.86 1.15 -9.49
CA CYS A 81 -12.72 0.58 -10.21
C CYS A 81 -12.17 1.57 -11.24
N ASN A 82 -11.79 2.78 -10.81
CA ASN A 82 -11.37 3.92 -11.64
C ASN A 82 -9.87 3.93 -12.00
N ALA A 83 -9.11 2.92 -11.60
CA ALA A 83 -7.68 2.78 -11.87
C ALA A 83 -6.83 4.02 -11.50
N LEU A 84 -7.22 4.78 -10.47
CA LEU A 84 -6.45 5.92 -9.96
C LEU A 84 -5.08 5.50 -9.43
N GLY A 85 -4.93 4.22 -9.05
CA GLY A 85 -3.65 3.63 -8.71
C GLY A 85 -3.35 3.57 -7.21
N ALA A 86 -2.25 2.89 -6.90
CA ALA A 86 -1.66 2.78 -5.58
C ALA A 86 -0.60 3.86 -5.35
N LEU A 87 -0.31 4.16 -4.09
CA LEU A 87 0.73 5.09 -3.70
C LEU A 87 2.03 4.33 -3.42
N LEU A 88 3.15 4.72 -4.03
CA LEU A 88 4.48 4.21 -3.71
C LEU A 88 5.36 5.34 -3.18
N ILE A 89 5.94 5.13 -2.00
CA ILE A 89 6.83 6.08 -1.32
C ILE A 89 8.23 5.47 -1.26
N ALA A 90 9.26 6.24 -1.64
CA ALA A 90 10.65 5.84 -1.55
C ALA A 90 11.38 6.74 -0.54
N VAL A 91 12.05 6.10 0.43
CA VAL A 91 12.72 6.76 1.56
C VAL A 91 14.14 6.25 1.70
N GLU A 92 15.10 7.12 1.94
CA GLU A 92 16.42 6.79 2.49
C GLU A 92 16.41 7.08 3.99
N SER A 93 17.00 6.17 4.76
CA SER A 93 17.12 6.28 6.22
C SER A 93 18.57 6.13 6.63
N GLU A 94 19.04 7.01 7.51
CA GLU A 94 20.36 6.91 8.13
C GLU A 94 20.43 5.79 9.18
N ALA A 95 19.28 5.27 9.64
CA ALA A 95 19.20 4.17 10.57
C ALA A 95 19.72 2.86 9.96
N LYS A 96 20.02 1.91 10.83
CA LYS A 96 20.31 0.51 10.48
C LYS A 96 19.17 -0.38 10.97
N ILE A 97 19.01 -1.55 10.39
CA ILE A 97 17.98 -2.50 10.83
C ILE A 97 18.18 -2.91 12.30
N ASP A 98 19.42 -3.03 12.76
CA ASP A 98 19.75 -3.37 14.15
C ASP A 98 19.28 -2.32 15.15
N ASP A 99 19.07 -1.08 14.73
CA ASP A 99 18.56 -0.01 15.60
C ASP A 99 17.12 -0.24 16.05
N PHE A 100 16.37 -1.10 15.34
CA PHE A 100 14.97 -1.42 15.66
C PHE A 100 14.84 -2.55 16.70
N GLY A 101 15.92 -3.15 17.14
CA GLY A 101 15.95 -4.13 18.21
C GLY A 101 15.07 -5.35 17.94
N ASP A 102 14.08 -5.58 18.78
CA ASP A 102 13.15 -6.72 18.68
C ASP A 102 11.88 -6.40 17.84
N PHE A 103 11.91 -5.35 17.03
CA PHE A 103 10.82 -4.90 16.15
C PHE A 103 9.49 -4.65 16.87
N ARG A 104 9.52 -4.23 18.12
CA ARG A 104 8.31 -3.79 18.82
C ARG A 104 7.69 -2.58 18.11
N PRO A 105 6.37 -2.39 18.21
CA PRO A 105 5.66 -1.32 17.52
C PRO A 105 5.97 0.07 18.12
N THR A 106 7.21 0.53 17.92
CA THR A 106 7.70 1.87 18.28
C THR A 106 7.32 2.89 17.21
N GLN A 107 7.60 4.16 17.48
CA GLN A 107 7.36 5.24 16.51
C GLN A 107 8.27 5.09 15.28
N GLU A 108 9.49 4.61 15.46
CA GLU A 108 10.47 4.35 14.40
C GLU A 108 9.99 3.23 13.47
N ILE A 109 9.46 2.12 14.01
CA ILE A 109 8.85 1.04 13.22
C ILE A 109 7.62 1.55 12.46
N ARG A 110 6.80 2.38 13.10
CA ARG A 110 5.63 2.98 12.43
C ARG A 110 6.02 3.88 11.26
N ALA A 111 7.18 4.54 11.32
CA ALA A 111 7.68 5.37 10.22
C ALA A 111 8.07 4.57 8.96
N LEU A 112 8.22 3.24 9.07
CA LEU A 112 8.46 2.34 7.94
C LEU A 112 7.17 1.95 7.20
N ILE A 113 6.01 2.32 7.74
CA ILE A 113 4.70 2.05 7.17
C ILE A 113 4.18 3.34 6.54
N PRO A 114 3.65 3.30 5.30
CA PRO A 114 3.06 4.48 4.69
C PRO A 114 1.84 4.94 5.48
N SER A 115 1.74 6.25 5.73
CA SER A 115 0.60 6.84 6.43
C SER A 115 -0.50 7.25 5.47
N VAL A 116 -1.74 7.07 5.91
CA VAL A 116 -2.95 7.53 5.21
C VAL A 116 -3.49 8.75 5.92
N ASP A 117 -3.78 9.79 5.16
CA ASP A 117 -4.49 10.96 5.68
C ASP A 117 -6.00 10.71 5.70
N TYR A 118 -6.50 10.25 6.84
CA TYR A 118 -7.93 9.96 7.03
C TYR A 118 -8.81 11.21 7.15
N ASN A 119 -8.23 12.42 7.17
CA ASN A 119 -8.99 13.66 7.08
C ASN A 119 -9.47 13.96 5.65
N LYS A 120 -8.85 13.32 4.66
CA LYS A 120 -9.30 13.43 3.27
C LYS A 120 -10.58 12.64 3.04
N PRO A 121 -11.42 13.09 2.09
CA PRO A 121 -12.56 12.31 1.64
C PRO A 121 -12.18 10.88 1.26
N ILE A 122 -13.04 9.91 1.56
CA ILE A 122 -12.74 8.49 1.35
C ILE A 122 -12.38 8.17 -0.11
N HIS A 123 -12.97 8.88 -1.06
CA HIS A 123 -12.70 8.70 -2.50
C HIS A 123 -11.34 9.26 -2.95
N GLU A 124 -10.61 9.96 -2.07
CA GLU A 124 -9.24 10.39 -2.31
C GLU A 124 -8.21 9.47 -1.64
N GLN A 125 -8.65 8.62 -0.71
CA GLN A 125 -7.76 7.73 0.03
C GLN A 125 -7.36 6.52 -0.86
N PRO A 126 -6.04 6.28 -1.11
CA PRO A 126 -5.59 5.10 -1.82
C PRO A 126 -5.93 3.82 -1.05
N LEU A 127 -6.33 2.75 -1.75
CA LEU A 127 -6.63 1.45 -1.13
C LEU A 127 -5.38 0.63 -0.85
N LEU A 128 -4.30 0.96 -1.53
CA LEU A 128 -2.98 0.33 -1.38
C LEU A 128 -1.91 1.41 -1.34
N LEU A 129 -1.09 1.36 -0.31
CA LEU A 129 0.10 2.17 -0.16
C LEU A 129 1.29 1.24 0.07
N VAL A 130 2.41 1.57 -0.56
CA VAL A 130 3.67 0.84 -0.47
C VAL A 130 4.77 1.82 -0.11
N GLN A 131 5.63 1.49 0.83
CA GLN A 131 6.81 2.27 1.15
C GLN A 131 8.05 1.40 1.07
N VAL A 132 9.00 1.79 0.26
CA VAL A 132 10.33 1.20 0.27
C VAL A 132 11.27 2.12 1.03
N THR A 133 11.93 1.57 2.05
CA THR A 133 12.94 2.30 2.83
C THR A 133 14.27 1.60 2.69
N LYS A 134 15.29 2.30 2.19
CA LYS A 134 16.67 1.82 2.15
C LYS A 134 17.43 2.37 3.35
N PHE A 135 18.04 1.47 4.12
CA PHE A 135 18.82 1.78 5.32
C PHE A 135 20.28 2.03 4.98
N SER A 136 20.99 2.72 5.88
CA SER A 136 22.43 3.02 5.71
C SER A 136 23.30 1.76 5.65
N CYS A 137 22.88 0.66 6.25
CA CYS A 137 23.54 -0.65 6.17
C CYS A 137 23.34 -1.39 4.84
N GLY A 138 22.48 -0.85 3.95
CA GLY A 138 22.15 -1.47 2.66
C GLY A 138 20.92 -2.37 2.67
N ASP A 139 20.38 -2.69 3.84
CA ASP A 139 19.11 -3.41 3.99
C ASP A 139 17.95 -2.59 3.42
N ILE A 140 16.85 -3.28 3.12
CA ILE A 140 15.61 -2.64 2.63
C ILE A 140 14.43 -3.13 3.47
N SER A 141 13.52 -2.21 3.83
CA SER A 141 12.18 -2.58 4.27
C SER A 141 11.14 -2.23 3.22
N LEU A 142 10.11 -3.06 3.15
CA LEU A 142 8.92 -2.84 2.35
C LEU A 142 7.71 -2.78 3.30
N GLY A 143 7.23 -1.58 3.55
CA GLY A 143 6.01 -1.32 4.32
C GLY A 143 4.80 -1.26 3.41
N LEU A 144 3.73 -1.94 3.79
CA LEU A 144 2.46 -1.96 3.08
C LEU A 144 1.35 -1.43 3.97
N GLY A 145 0.43 -0.67 3.40
CA GLY A 145 -0.85 -0.31 3.99
C GLY A 145 -1.96 -0.70 3.03
N THR A 146 -2.77 -1.69 3.40
CA THR A 146 -3.87 -2.18 2.55
C THR A 146 -5.20 -1.91 3.22
N SER A 147 -6.16 -1.34 2.50
CA SER A 147 -7.50 -1.07 3.02
C SER A 147 -8.15 -2.34 3.59
N HIS A 148 -8.53 -2.30 4.86
CA HIS A 148 -9.20 -3.41 5.54
C HIS A 148 -10.54 -3.79 4.90
N ILE A 149 -11.22 -2.84 4.27
CA ILE A 149 -12.46 -3.09 3.55
C ILE A 149 -12.21 -3.98 2.33
N MET A 150 -11.06 -3.80 1.68
CA MET A 150 -10.74 -4.52 0.43
C MET A 150 -10.05 -5.85 0.66
N THR A 151 -9.35 -6.01 1.78
CA THR A 151 -8.55 -7.21 2.05
C THR A 151 -8.68 -7.62 3.51
N ASP A 152 -8.62 -8.92 3.75
CA ASP A 152 -8.36 -9.52 5.04
C ASP A 152 -6.97 -10.18 5.05
N GLY A 153 -6.59 -10.77 6.18
CA GLY A 153 -5.27 -11.37 6.33
C GLY A 153 -4.98 -12.50 5.34
N LEU A 154 -5.99 -13.23 4.87
CA LEU A 154 -5.83 -14.33 3.91
C LEU A 154 -5.83 -13.82 2.46
N SER A 155 -6.72 -12.89 2.14
CA SER A 155 -6.82 -12.34 0.77
C SER A 155 -5.67 -11.40 0.41
N ALA A 156 -4.93 -10.88 1.38
CA ALA A 156 -3.72 -10.09 1.14
C ALA A 156 -2.52 -10.95 0.70
N LEU A 157 -2.44 -12.23 1.13
CA LEU A 157 -1.29 -13.11 0.87
C LEU A 157 -0.96 -13.31 -0.62
N PRO A 158 -1.93 -13.50 -1.54
CA PRO A 158 -1.61 -13.68 -2.97
C PRO A 158 -1.06 -12.42 -3.64
N PHE A 159 -1.24 -11.25 -3.03
CA PHE A 159 -0.74 -9.98 -3.56
C PHE A 159 0.73 -9.75 -3.18
N ILE A 160 1.19 -10.30 -2.05
CA ILE A 160 2.52 -10.11 -1.49
C ILE A 160 3.46 -11.19 -2.00
#